data_8d7a37216c9dc9ee8d2febbfc1f57e0a
#
_entry.id   8d7a37216c9dc9ee8d2febbfc1f57e0a
#
_cell.length_a   1.000
_cell.length_b   1.000
_cell.length_c   1.000
_cell.angle_alpha   90.00
_cell.angle_beta   90.00
_cell.angle_gamma   90.00
#
_symmetry.space_group_name_H-M   'P 1'
#
loop_
_entity.id
_entity.type
_entity.pdbx_description
1 polymer ?
#
loop_
_entity_poly.entity_id
_entity_poly.type
_entity_poly.pdbx_seq_one_letter_code
_entity_poly.pdbx_strand_id
1 'polypeptide(L)'
;MNAFMPSRPTGRLNSASRRAFLGGLVAGLPFIIAACGGTEAPAASPTSAPAPSTPAPSVRPPTAAPSAATPVPSAAILEKELVIYSSRKESLMEPTVEAFQKKTGVKVSVKSGGSAELRLLIGQEGGASKADIYYTTDYVDAELLRQKGLLAPFRSSLTDGVPAEFKAPDGAWTGVIGRSRNIMVNTTLVKPADYPASVFDLADPKWKGRIAITRLTDGTPVWLASLILLKGEEATTAFLTTLFKTNGMKVLNGGSNVADAVAQGEFAAGFVNHYYYVPKKRAGAPVDLIYPDEATGGIGTLVIPLTVAALKSAPHPNVARAFIDFVLSPEGAAPMMTQEGEFPLRPGIPLGDHGADGVRTIDKIRRPAAFDIDKLLAARDRAIELYTPLFT
;
A
#
# COMPACT_ATOMS: atom_id res chain seq x y z
N MET A 1 -5.16 23.04 54.98
CA MET A 1 -6.22 22.22 55.59
C MET A 1 -6.59 21.11 54.66
N ASN A 2 -6.26 19.85 55.05
CA ASN A 2 -6.79 18.51 54.65
C ASN A 2 -6.86 18.21 53.16
N ALA A 3 -5.95 17.47 52.57
CA ALA A 3 -5.66 16.01 52.64
C ALA A 3 -6.88 15.10 52.46
N PHE A 4 -6.98 14.47 51.28
CA PHE A 4 -7.58 13.14 51.12
C PHE A 4 -6.95 12.41 49.94
N MET A 5 -6.11 11.40 50.23
CA MET A 5 -5.80 10.29 49.35
C MET A 5 -6.71 9.12 49.68
N PRO A 6 -7.02 8.26 48.74
CA PRO A 6 -7.20 6.84 49.08
C PRO A 6 -6.25 5.91 48.26
N SER A 7 -5.58 5.14 49.04
CA SER A 7 -5.00 3.79 49.02
C SER A 7 -5.24 2.89 47.82
N ARG A 8 -4.09 2.26 47.38
CA ARG A 8 -3.99 1.10 46.54
C ARG A 8 -4.49 -0.18 47.25
N PRO A 9 -4.97 -1.18 46.52
CA PRO A 9 -4.84 -2.57 46.94
C PRO A 9 -3.77 -3.32 46.15
N THR A 10 -2.87 -3.93 46.90
CA THR A 10 -1.94 -4.96 46.47
C THR A 10 -2.68 -6.29 46.32
N GLY A 11 -2.60 -6.89 45.15
CA GLY A 11 -3.07 -8.26 44.91
C GLY A 11 -1.93 -9.09 44.32
N ARG A 12 -1.31 -9.93 45.18
CA ARG A 12 -0.43 -11.04 44.74
C ARG A 12 -1.31 -12.11 44.10
N LEU A 13 -0.88 -12.65 42.97
CA LEU A 13 -1.35 -13.95 42.50
C LEU A 13 -0.16 -14.83 42.14
N ASN A 14 -0.27 -16.03 42.68
CA ASN A 14 0.66 -17.11 42.79
C ASN A 14 1.09 -17.75 41.45
N SER A 15 2.33 -18.20 41.50
CA SER A 15 2.94 -19.22 40.60
C SER A 15 2.27 -20.59 40.80
N ALA A 16 2.14 -21.35 39.75
CA ALA A 16 2.47 -22.77 39.52
C ALA A 16 1.55 -23.40 38.48
N SER A 17 2.11 -23.92 37.38
CA SER A 17 2.26 -25.36 37.20
C SER A 17 2.99 -25.66 35.90
N ARG A 18 4.18 -26.20 36.07
CA ARG A 18 4.89 -27.00 35.03
C ARG A 18 4.20 -28.37 34.91
N ARG A 19 3.95 -28.81 33.69
CA ARG A 19 3.90 -30.24 33.35
C ARG A 19 4.59 -30.46 32.01
N ALA A 20 5.74 -31.15 32.14
CA ALA A 20 6.45 -31.80 31.07
C ALA A 20 5.68 -33.01 30.57
N PHE A 21 5.70 -33.27 29.27
CA PHE A 21 5.46 -34.60 28.73
C PHE A 21 6.62 -34.98 27.82
N LEU A 22 7.31 -36.03 28.27
CA LEU A 22 8.38 -36.76 27.55
C LEU A 22 7.72 -37.86 26.70
N GLY A 23 8.39 -38.16 25.58
CA GLY A 23 8.55 -39.54 25.14
C GLY A 23 7.88 -39.94 23.84
N GLY A 24 8.69 -40.36 22.87
CA GLY A 24 8.23 -41.10 21.70
C GLY A 24 9.26 -41.14 20.57
N LEU A 25 10.39 -41.86 20.81
CA LEU A 25 11.35 -42.24 19.79
C LEU A 25 10.79 -43.47 19.03
N VAL A 26 10.73 -43.47 17.71
CA VAL A 26 10.74 -44.70 16.90
C VAL A 26 11.67 -44.47 15.70
N ALA A 27 12.72 -45.26 15.67
CA ALA A 27 13.69 -45.40 14.60
C ALA A 27 13.16 -46.38 13.54
N GLY A 28 13.51 -46.20 12.28
CA GLY A 28 13.30 -47.18 11.21
C GLY A 28 14.12 -46.83 9.97
N LEU A 29 15.13 -47.66 9.76
CA LEU A 29 16.24 -47.64 8.79
C LEU A 29 15.82 -47.97 7.34
N PRO A 30 16.77 -47.98 6.38
CA PRO A 30 16.60 -47.56 4.99
C PRO A 30 16.45 -48.72 4.01
N PHE A 31 16.02 -48.45 2.79
CA PHE A 31 16.22 -49.34 1.65
C PHE A 31 16.92 -48.61 0.50
N ILE A 32 18.11 -49.08 0.24
CA ILE A 32 18.89 -48.88 -0.98
C ILE A 32 18.50 -49.96 -1.95
N ILE A 33 18.19 -49.65 -3.18
CA ILE A 33 18.40 -50.53 -4.32
C ILE A 33 18.89 -49.70 -5.49
N ALA A 34 20.08 -50.03 -5.95
CA ALA A 34 20.68 -49.60 -7.21
C ALA A 34 20.29 -50.56 -8.32
N ALA A 35 20.28 -50.11 -9.56
CA ALA A 35 21.03 -50.69 -10.67
C ALA A 35 20.52 -50.25 -12.05
N CYS A 36 21.48 -49.79 -12.84
CA CYS A 36 21.81 -50.10 -14.26
C CYS A 36 20.69 -49.93 -15.30
N GLY A 37 20.83 -49.03 -16.32
CA GLY A 37 21.85 -49.12 -17.36
C GLY A 37 21.10 -49.33 -18.71
N GLY A 38 21.43 -48.53 -19.74
CA GLY A 38 21.01 -48.84 -21.10
C GLY A 38 20.80 -47.61 -21.99
N THR A 39 21.86 -47.20 -22.63
CA THR A 39 21.90 -46.39 -23.85
C THR A 39 21.28 -47.14 -25.02
N GLU A 40 20.37 -46.51 -25.78
CA GLU A 40 20.25 -46.78 -27.21
C GLU A 40 19.46 -45.67 -27.91
N ALA A 41 20.04 -45.11 -28.96
CA ALA A 41 19.42 -44.17 -29.88
C ALA A 41 18.74 -44.97 -31.00
N PRO A 42 17.58 -44.59 -31.50
CA PRO A 42 17.08 -45.07 -32.75
C PRO A 42 17.14 -44.05 -33.90
N ALA A 43 17.40 -44.64 -35.01
CA ALA A 43 17.67 -44.13 -36.32
C ALA A 43 16.56 -43.29 -36.99
N ALA A 44 17.00 -42.49 -37.93
CA ALA A 44 16.19 -41.74 -38.87
C ALA A 44 15.35 -42.64 -39.75
N SER A 45 14.14 -42.24 -40.13
CA SER A 45 13.29 -42.83 -41.14
C SER A 45 12.71 -41.82 -42.10
N PRO A 46 12.34 -42.19 -43.31
CA PRO A 46 12.57 -41.38 -44.49
C PRO A 46 11.38 -40.49 -44.89
N THR A 47 11.75 -39.42 -45.59
CA THR A 47 10.92 -38.48 -46.31
C THR A 47 9.96 -39.14 -47.29
N SER A 48 8.67 -38.92 -47.17
CA SER A 48 7.67 -39.20 -48.20
C SER A 48 7.28 -37.92 -48.94
N ALA A 49 7.29 -38.02 -50.26
CA ALA A 49 6.97 -36.97 -51.21
C ALA A 49 5.50 -36.54 -51.20
N PRO A 50 5.18 -35.29 -51.58
CA PRO A 50 3.80 -34.78 -51.55
C PRO A 50 3.00 -35.24 -52.78
N ALA A 51 1.73 -35.65 -52.55
CA ALA A 51 0.75 -35.94 -53.57
C ALA A 51 0.08 -34.64 -54.07
N PRO A 52 -0.43 -34.59 -55.31
CA PRO A 52 -0.95 -33.38 -55.93
C PRO A 52 -2.31 -32.96 -55.33
N SER A 53 -2.45 -31.70 -55.03
CA SER A 53 -3.65 -31.05 -54.47
C SER A 53 -4.70 -30.80 -55.57
N THR A 54 -5.88 -31.32 -55.34
CA THR A 54 -7.12 -31.01 -56.09
C THR A 54 -7.67 -29.65 -55.61
N PRO A 55 -8.16 -28.76 -56.48
CA PRO A 55 -8.67 -27.48 -56.07
C PRO A 55 -10.05 -27.65 -55.38
N ALA A 56 -10.16 -27.10 -54.17
CA ALA A 56 -11.40 -27.00 -53.42
C ALA A 56 -12.32 -25.90 -53.98
N PRO A 57 -13.64 -26.07 -53.91
CA PRO A 57 -14.59 -25.07 -54.40
C PRO A 57 -14.56 -23.80 -53.51
N SER A 58 -14.58 -22.66 -54.20
CA SER A 58 -14.65 -21.34 -53.62
C SER A 58 -15.95 -21.15 -52.81
N VAL A 59 -15.81 -21.09 -51.49
CA VAL A 59 -16.91 -20.72 -50.59
C VAL A 59 -16.94 -19.19 -50.46
N ARG A 60 -18.03 -18.60 -50.96
CA ARG A 60 -18.33 -17.18 -50.82
C ARG A 60 -18.42 -16.83 -49.32
N PRO A 61 -17.76 -15.73 -48.82
CA PRO A 61 -17.87 -15.35 -47.43
C PRO A 61 -19.32 -14.99 -47.08
N PRO A 62 -19.82 -15.38 -45.90
CA PRO A 62 -21.12 -14.93 -45.43
C PRO A 62 -21.09 -13.43 -45.22
N THR A 63 -22.08 -12.75 -45.78
CA THR A 63 -22.37 -11.32 -45.54
C THR A 63 -22.52 -11.12 -44.02
N ALA A 64 -21.65 -10.33 -43.42
CA ALA A 64 -21.75 -9.97 -42.01
C ALA A 64 -23.11 -9.30 -41.75
N ALA A 65 -23.89 -9.93 -40.90
CA ALA A 65 -25.07 -9.28 -40.33
C ALA A 65 -24.66 -8.02 -39.58
N PRO A 66 -25.46 -6.94 -39.58
CA PRO A 66 -25.16 -5.75 -38.84
C PRO A 66 -25.01 -6.12 -37.37
N SER A 67 -23.81 -5.86 -36.79
CA SER A 67 -23.54 -6.00 -35.38
C SER A 67 -24.57 -5.17 -34.61
N ALA A 68 -25.40 -5.84 -33.82
CA ALA A 68 -26.31 -5.16 -32.92
C ALA A 68 -25.48 -4.21 -32.04
N ALA A 69 -25.79 -2.92 -32.13
CA ALA A 69 -25.18 -1.91 -31.28
C ALA A 69 -25.37 -2.34 -29.82
N THR A 70 -24.28 -2.55 -29.13
CA THR A 70 -24.28 -2.77 -27.69
C THR A 70 -25.06 -1.63 -27.05
N PRO A 71 -26.12 -1.87 -26.26
CA PRO A 71 -26.88 -0.78 -25.67
C PRO A 71 -25.93 0.07 -24.82
N VAL A 72 -25.86 1.36 -25.11
CA VAL A 72 -25.20 2.35 -24.25
C VAL A 72 -25.88 2.21 -22.88
N PRO A 73 -25.13 1.99 -21.78
CA PRO A 73 -25.74 1.85 -20.48
C PRO A 73 -26.55 3.12 -20.21
N SER A 74 -27.86 2.98 -20.05
CA SER A 74 -28.72 4.06 -19.54
C SER A 74 -28.06 4.59 -18.27
N ALA A 75 -27.87 5.89 -18.17
CA ALA A 75 -27.31 6.52 -16.98
C ALA A 75 -28.11 6.00 -15.77
N ALA A 76 -27.48 5.21 -14.94
CA ALA A 76 -28.12 4.65 -13.76
C ALA A 76 -28.58 5.80 -12.88
N ILE A 77 -29.86 5.76 -12.46
CA ILE A 77 -30.37 6.75 -11.51
C ILE A 77 -29.59 6.60 -10.22
N LEU A 78 -28.95 7.67 -9.77
CA LEU A 78 -28.21 7.66 -8.50
C LEU A 78 -29.21 7.64 -7.33
N GLU A 79 -28.91 6.85 -6.34
CA GLU A 79 -29.55 6.92 -5.03
C GLU A 79 -29.23 8.29 -4.40
N LYS A 80 -30.09 8.74 -3.47
CA LYS A 80 -29.98 10.10 -2.89
C LYS A 80 -29.05 10.18 -1.68
N GLU A 81 -28.59 9.05 -1.20
CA GLU A 81 -27.74 8.95 -0.01
C GLU A 81 -26.50 8.10 -0.31
N LEU A 82 -25.40 8.42 0.38
CA LEU A 82 -24.15 7.66 0.37
C LEU A 82 -23.59 7.62 1.77
N VAL A 83 -23.22 6.44 2.25
CA VAL A 83 -22.58 6.23 3.56
C VAL A 83 -21.15 5.76 3.36
N ILE A 84 -20.19 6.54 3.85
CA ILE A 84 -18.75 6.26 3.74
C ILE A 84 -18.20 5.93 5.14
N TYR A 85 -17.56 4.76 5.28
CA TYR A 85 -16.70 4.47 6.42
C TYR A 85 -15.27 4.84 6.04
N SER A 86 -14.71 5.86 6.72
CA SER A 86 -13.42 6.47 6.35
C SER A 86 -12.42 6.46 7.49
N SER A 87 -11.21 5.96 7.21
CA SER A 87 -10.07 6.12 8.12
C SER A 87 -9.21 7.35 7.81
N ARG A 88 -9.54 8.11 6.78
CA ARG A 88 -8.95 9.42 6.55
C ARG A 88 -9.57 10.43 7.53
N LYS A 89 -8.77 11.36 8.03
CA LYS A 89 -9.27 12.43 8.91
C LYS A 89 -10.46 13.15 8.26
N GLU A 90 -11.47 13.46 9.05
CA GLU A 90 -12.71 14.09 8.57
C GLU A 90 -12.42 15.40 7.83
N SER A 91 -11.58 16.27 8.39
CA SER A 91 -11.17 17.53 7.75
C SER A 91 -10.50 17.38 6.37
N LEU A 92 -9.94 16.20 6.10
CA LEU A 92 -9.33 15.87 4.80
C LEU A 92 -10.34 15.22 3.82
N MET A 93 -11.43 14.65 4.34
CA MET A 93 -12.52 14.09 3.53
C MET A 93 -13.55 15.13 3.14
N GLU A 94 -13.81 16.10 4.04
CA GLU A 94 -14.87 17.11 3.90
C GLU A 94 -14.86 17.83 2.54
N PRO A 95 -13.73 18.38 2.03
CA PRO A 95 -13.73 19.08 0.74
C PRO A 95 -14.10 18.16 -0.44
N THR A 96 -13.73 16.87 -0.38
CA THR A 96 -14.08 15.90 -1.42
C THR A 96 -15.56 15.53 -1.34
N VAL A 97 -16.10 15.38 -0.14
CA VAL A 97 -17.51 15.11 0.12
C VAL A 97 -18.36 16.28 -0.37
N GLU A 98 -18.00 17.51 0.00
CA GLU A 98 -18.71 18.73 -0.46
C GLU A 98 -18.72 18.86 -1.98
N ALA A 99 -17.57 18.62 -2.63
CA ALA A 99 -17.48 18.67 -4.09
C ALA A 99 -18.38 17.60 -4.75
N PHE A 100 -18.43 16.38 -4.20
CA PHE A 100 -19.32 15.33 -4.67
C PHE A 100 -20.80 15.68 -4.46
N GLN A 101 -21.16 16.16 -3.28
CA GLN A 101 -22.54 16.61 -2.97
C GLN A 101 -23.00 17.74 -3.90
N LYS A 102 -22.12 18.73 -4.11
CA LYS A 102 -22.39 19.85 -5.02
C LYS A 102 -22.64 19.39 -6.46
N LYS A 103 -21.86 18.40 -6.92
CA LYS A 103 -21.96 17.86 -8.28
C LYS A 103 -23.21 17.03 -8.50
N THR A 104 -23.59 16.23 -7.50
CA THR A 104 -24.60 15.17 -7.68
C THR A 104 -25.94 15.44 -6.98
N GLY A 105 -25.96 16.33 -5.99
CA GLY A 105 -27.11 16.52 -5.10
C GLY A 105 -27.33 15.37 -4.11
N VAL A 106 -26.40 14.40 -4.03
CA VAL A 106 -26.47 13.25 -3.12
C VAL A 106 -26.07 13.70 -1.72
N LYS A 107 -26.80 13.28 -0.70
CA LYS A 107 -26.42 13.48 0.70
C LYS A 107 -25.38 12.44 1.10
N VAL A 108 -24.23 12.89 1.59
CA VAL A 108 -23.14 12.02 2.03
C VAL A 108 -23.01 12.05 3.55
N SER A 109 -22.92 10.87 4.17
CA SER A 109 -22.63 10.70 5.59
C SER A 109 -21.30 9.97 5.74
N VAL A 110 -20.41 10.49 6.58
CA VAL A 110 -19.09 9.89 6.85
C VAL A 110 -19.04 9.39 8.28
N LYS A 111 -18.67 8.11 8.46
CA LYS A 111 -18.30 7.54 9.74
C LYS A 111 -16.79 7.44 9.80
N SER A 112 -16.17 8.24 10.66
CA SER A 112 -14.72 8.26 10.86
C SER A 112 -14.29 7.23 11.91
N GLY A 113 -13.10 6.62 11.72
CA GLY A 113 -12.51 5.65 12.66
C GLY A 113 -11.15 5.17 12.18
N GLY A 114 -10.46 4.36 12.98
CA GLY A 114 -9.21 3.71 12.57
C GLY A 114 -9.44 2.68 11.45
N SER A 115 -8.47 2.49 10.54
CA SER A 115 -8.60 1.53 9.43
C SER A 115 -9.00 0.13 9.92
N ALA A 116 -8.24 -0.42 10.89
CA ALA A 116 -8.53 -1.75 11.44
C ALA A 116 -9.86 -1.80 12.20
N GLU A 117 -10.22 -0.73 12.92
CA GLU A 117 -11.50 -0.60 13.62
C GLU A 117 -12.68 -0.68 12.65
N LEU A 118 -12.66 0.14 11.59
CA LEU A 118 -13.71 0.15 10.58
C LEU A 118 -13.77 -1.16 9.80
N ARG A 119 -12.62 -1.78 9.50
CA ARG A 119 -12.56 -3.11 8.90
C ARG A 119 -13.24 -4.17 9.79
N LEU A 120 -12.96 -4.15 11.09
CA LEU A 120 -13.57 -5.08 12.03
C LEU A 120 -15.08 -4.84 12.14
N LEU A 121 -15.52 -3.58 12.20
CA LEU A 121 -16.93 -3.20 12.20
C LEU A 121 -17.66 -3.72 10.96
N ILE A 122 -17.12 -3.47 9.75
CA ILE A 122 -17.67 -3.99 8.50
C ILE A 122 -17.75 -5.52 8.54
N GLY A 123 -16.70 -6.18 9.05
CA GLY A 123 -16.68 -7.64 9.20
C GLY A 123 -17.75 -8.16 10.16
N GLN A 124 -18.07 -7.44 11.25
CA GLN A 124 -19.13 -7.77 12.20
C GLN A 124 -20.52 -7.51 11.63
N GLU A 125 -20.70 -6.40 10.94
CA GLU A 125 -21.96 -6.04 10.29
C GLU A 125 -22.28 -6.98 9.11
N GLY A 126 -21.27 -7.46 8.41
CA GLY A 126 -21.41 -8.40 7.31
C GLY A 126 -22.38 -7.89 6.24
N GLY A 127 -23.38 -8.72 5.89
CA GLY A 127 -24.41 -8.37 4.92
C GLY A 127 -25.40 -7.29 5.39
N ALA A 128 -25.39 -6.91 6.66
CA ALA A 128 -26.23 -5.87 7.25
C ALA A 128 -25.48 -4.52 7.41
N SER A 129 -24.27 -4.40 6.86
CA SER A 129 -23.52 -3.14 6.91
C SER A 129 -24.30 -2.02 6.22
N LYS A 130 -24.28 -0.85 6.86
CA LYS A 130 -24.91 0.35 6.34
C LYS A 130 -23.95 1.16 5.43
N ALA A 131 -22.68 0.79 5.40
CA ALA A 131 -21.71 1.45 4.56
C ALA A 131 -21.87 1.06 3.08
N ASP A 132 -21.77 2.06 2.22
CA ASP A 132 -21.65 1.86 0.78
C ASP A 132 -20.19 1.76 0.36
N ILE A 133 -19.36 2.62 0.98
CA ILE A 133 -17.95 2.78 0.67
C ILE A 133 -17.10 2.54 1.93
N TYR A 134 -16.02 1.81 1.77
CA TYR A 134 -14.88 1.80 2.66
C TYR A 134 -13.74 2.61 2.03
N TYR A 135 -13.38 3.74 2.67
CA TYR A 135 -12.30 4.63 2.26
C TYR A 135 -11.17 4.54 3.27
N THR A 136 -10.06 3.89 2.92
CA THR A 136 -9.03 3.57 3.92
C THR A 136 -7.65 4.09 3.56
N THR A 137 -6.93 4.53 4.60
CA THR A 137 -5.53 4.93 4.53
C THR A 137 -4.57 3.74 4.56
N ASP A 138 -5.06 2.53 4.82
CA ASP A 138 -4.29 1.29 4.78
C ASP A 138 -4.95 0.28 3.82
N TYR A 139 -4.37 0.09 2.64
CA TYR A 139 -4.89 -0.84 1.64
C TYR A 139 -4.86 -2.32 2.09
N VAL A 140 -4.04 -2.64 3.10
CA VAL A 140 -4.04 -3.97 3.73
C VAL A 140 -5.40 -4.28 4.33
N ASP A 141 -6.05 -3.29 4.99
CA ASP A 141 -7.38 -3.49 5.55
C ASP A 141 -8.45 -3.67 4.48
N ALA A 142 -8.33 -2.99 3.32
CA ALA A 142 -9.20 -3.24 2.18
C ALA A 142 -8.98 -4.65 1.61
N GLU A 143 -7.73 -5.10 1.50
CA GLU A 143 -7.41 -6.44 1.04
C GLU A 143 -7.97 -7.54 1.95
N LEU A 144 -7.87 -7.38 3.26
CA LEU A 144 -8.45 -8.31 4.22
C LEU A 144 -9.98 -8.41 4.13
N LEU A 145 -10.68 -7.30 3.78
CA LEU A 145 -12.12 -7.35 3.46
C LEU A 145 -12.38 -8.05 2.12
N ARG A 146 -11.53 -7.84 1.12
CA ARG A 146 -11.61 -8.53 -0.18
C ARG A 146 -11.51 -10.04 0.00
N GLN A 147 -10.52 -10.52 0.76
CA GLN A 147 -10.33 -11.95 1.04
C GLN A 147 -11.53 -12.57 1.76
N LYS A 148 -12.26 -11.78 2.55
CA LYS A 148 -13.52 -12.21 3.18
C LYS A 148 -14.74 -12.14 2.25
N GLY A 149 -14.57 -11.68 1.00
CA GLY A 149 -15.66 -11.55 0.04
C GLY A 149 -16.69 -10.47 0.38
N LEU A 150 -16.28 -9.44 1.18
CA LEU A 150 -17.15 -8.35 1.63
C LEU A 150 -17.14 -7.12 0.71
N LEU A 151 -16.22 -7.06 -0.26
CA LEU A 151 -16.13 -5.98 -1.23
C LEU A 151 -16.76 -6.38 -2.57
N ALA A 152 -17.35 -5.39 -3.26
CA ALA A 152 -17.91 -5.55 -4.59
C ALA A 152 -16.89 -5.16 -5.65
N PRO A 153 -16.57 -6.03 -6.63
CA PRO A 153 -15.75 -5.64 -7.77
C PRO A 153 -16.41 -4.50 -8.55
N PHE A 154 -15.60 -3.51 -8.91
CA PHE A 154 -16.02 -2.41 -9.77
C PHE A 154 -14.91 -2.05 -10.76
N ARG A 155 -15.29 -1.90 -12.03
CA ARG A 155 -14.40 -1.48 -13.11
C ARG A 155 -15.04 -0.36 -13.93
N SER A 156 -14.22 0.61 -14.27
CA SER A 156 -14.55 1.72 -15.17
C SER A 156 -13.27 2.14 -15.89
N SER A 157 -13.38 3.00 -16.89
CA SER A 157 -12.22 3.59 -17.56
C SER A 157 -11.29 4.34 -16.58
N LEU A 158 -11.83 4.86 -15.48
CA LEU A 158 -11.05 5.56 -14.45
C LEU A 158 -10.30 4.57 -13.55
N THR A 159 -10.95 3.50 -13.08
CA THR A 159 -10.28 2.45 -12.32
C THR A 159 -9.24 1.70 -13.15
N ASP A 160 -9.51 1.50 -14.45
CA ASP A 160 -8.57 0.84 -15.36
C ASP A 160 -7.33 1.71 -15.59
N GLY A 161 -7.45 3.04 -15.53
CA GLY A 161 -6.35 3.99 -15.63
C GLY A 161 -5.41 4.01 -14.40
N VAL A 162 -5.76 3.38 -13.28
CA VAL A 162 -4.87 3.25 -12.11
C VAL A 162 -3.89 2.10 -12.38
N PRO A 163 -2.58 2.25 -12.11
CA PRO A 163 -1.59 1.18 -12.26
C PRO A 163 -1.96 -0.09 -11.49
N ALA A 164 -1.60 -1.26 -12.05
CA ALA A 164 -2.04 -2.56 -11.52
C ALA A 164 -1.59 -2.82 -10.08
N GLU A 165 -0.42 -2.29 -9.69
CA GLU A 165 0.13 -2.41 -8.34
C GLU A 165 -0.67 -1.64 -7.27
N PHE A 166 -1.61 -0.79 -7.67
CA PHE A 166 -2.43 0.03 -6.76
C PHE A 166 -3.92 -0.33 -6.80
N LYS A 167 -4.26 -1.53 -7.23
CA LYS A 167 -5.64 -2.01 -7.23
C LYS A 167 -5.71 -3.52 -7.07
N ALA A 168 -6.84 -4.00 -6.54
CA ALA A 168 -7.11 -5.44 -6.47
C ALA A 168 -7.20 -6.04 -7.89
N PRO A 169 -6.66 -7.24 -8.14
CA PRO A 169 -6.72 -7.89 -9.46
C PRO A 169 -8.15 -8.09 -9.99
N ASP A 170 -9.11 -8.29 -9.08
CA ASP A 170 -10.53 -8.46 -9.39
C ASP A 170 -11.32 -7.13 -9.40
N GLY A 171 -10.68 -6.00 -9.07
CA GLY A 171 -11.31 -4.68 -8.99
C GLY A 171 -12.07 -4.42 -7.69
N ALA A 172 -11.89 -5.22 -6.65
CA ALA A 172 -12.60 -5.05 -5.38
C ALA A 172 -12.20 -3.79 -4.61
N TRP A 173 -10.99 -3.29 -4.79
CA TRP A 173 -10.53 -1.99 -4.28
C TRP A 173 -9.60 -1.31 -5.28
N THR A 174 -9.52 0.00 -5.20
CA THR A 174 -8.68 0.83 -6.07
C THR A 174 -7.99 1.93 -5.26
N GLY A 175 -6.71 2.14 -5.52
CA GLY A 175 -5.94 3.25 -4.98
C GLY A 175 -6.35 4.57 -5.61
N VAL A 176 -6.49 5.60 -4.79
CA VAL A 176 -6.91 6.95 -5.20
C VAL A 176 -5.73 7.90 -5.21
N ILE A 177 -5.08 8.03 -4.07
CA ILE A 177 -3.90 8.87 -3.85
C ILE A 177 -2.76 8.06 -3.25
N GLY A 178 -1.53 8.48 -3.54
CA GLY A 178 -0.30 7.81 -3.11
C GLY A 178 0.46 8.58 -2.06
N ARG A 179 1.14 7.82 -1.22
CA ARG A 179 2.10 8.31 -0.22
C ARG A 179 3.42 7.60 -0.44
N SER A 180 4.44 8.33 -0.89
CA SER A 180 5.78 7.74 -1.06
C SER A 180 6.58 7.78 0.24
N ARG A 181 7.36 6.71 0.47
CA ARG A 181 8.34 6.64 1.57
C ARG A 181 9.65 7.24 1.12
N ASN A 182 10.01 8.33 1.73
CA ASN A 182 11.11 9.18 1.31
C ASN A 182 12.14 9.35 2.43
N ILE A 183 13.30 9.85 2.07
CA ILE A 183 14.28 10.38 2.99
C ILE A 183 14.19 11.91 2.92
N MET A 184 13.87 12.54 4.04
CA MET A 184 13.96 13.98 4.21
C MET A 184 15.32 14.31 4.82
N VAL A 185 16.04 15.26 4.26
CA VAL A 185 17.34 15.71 4.78
C VAL A 185 17.31 17.18 5.16
N ASN A 186 18.09 17.56 6.17
CA ASN A 186 18.36 18.96 6.50
C ASN A 186 19.55 19.46 5.65
N THR A 187 19.32 20.45 4.80
CA THR A 187 20.30 20.96 3.82
C THR A 187 21.43 21.77 4.45
N THR A 188 21.28 22.18 5.71
CA THR A 188 22.36 22.81 6.48
C THR A 188 23.36 21.77 6.97
N LEU A 189 22.88 20.56 7.31
CA LEU A 189 23.67 19.46 7.89
C LEU A 189 24.18 18.47 6.85
N VAL A 190 23.55 18.39 5.69
CA VAL A 190 23.89 17.46 4.59
C VAL A 190 23.99 18.24 3.30
N LYS A 191 25.12 18.16 2.62
CA LYS A 191 25.30 18.79 1.31
C LYS A 191 24.74 17.90 0.19
N PRO A 192 24.32 18.46 -0.95
CA PRO A 192 23.76 17.68 -2.06
C PRO A 192 24.64 16.51 -2.52
N ALA A 193 25.97 16.68 -2.49
CA ALA A 193 26.94 15.64 -2.84
C ALA A 193 26.92 14.42 -1.87
N ASP A 194 26.40 14.62 -0.66
CA ASP A 194 26.34 13.59 0.38
C ASP A 194 24.95 12.99 0.56
N TYR A 195 23.99 13.37 -0.28
CA TYR A 195 22.62 12.85 -0.20
C TYR A 195 22.59 11.32 -0.39
N PRO A 196 21.83 10.58 0.42
CA PRO A 196 21.70 9.15 0.25
C PRO A 196 20.88 8.86 -1.02
N ALA A 197 21.48 8.13 -1.96
CA ALA A 197 20.78 7.69 -3.18
C ALA A 197 19.87 6.49 -2.91
N SER A 198 20.20 5.69 -1.89
CA SER A 198 19.47 4.51 -1.45
C SER A 198 19.14 4.57 0.03
N VAL A 199 18.08 3.89 0.46
CA VAL A 199 17.81 3.69 1.90
C VAL A 199 18.98 2.98 2.58
N PHE A 200 19.69 2.11 1.85
CA PHE A 200 20.83 1.33 2.38
C PHE A 200 22.06 2.20 2.66
N ASP A 201 22.20 3.36 2.02
CA ASP A 201 23.31 4.30 2.27
C ASP A 201 23.28 4.86 3.70
N LEU A 202 22.11 4.82 4.35
CA LEU A 202 21.97 5.24 5.75
C LEU A 202 22.62 4.26 6.75
N ALA A 203 23.08 3.09 6.30
CA ALA A 203 23.92 2.19 7.09
C ALA A 203 25.37 2.67 7.20
N ASP A 204 25.82 3.61 6.37
CA ASP A 204 27.16 4.19 6.45
C ASP A 204 27.39 4.84 7.84
N PRO A 205 28.55 4.64 8.48
CA PRO A 205 28.88 5.24 9.78
C PRO A 205 28.77 6.78 9.83
N LYS A 206 28.86 7.49 8.71
CA LYS A 206 28.65 8.94 8.64
C LYS A 206 27.28 9.37 9.15
N TRP A 207 26.30 8.47 9.18
CA TRP A 207 24.94 8.72 9.66
C TRP A 207 24.73 8.40 11.15
N LYS A 208 25.77 7.99 11.88
CA LYS A 208 25.66 7.62 13.29
C LYS A 208 25.10 8.76 14.15
N GLY A 209 24.02 8.49 14.88
CA GLY A 209 23.31 9.44 15.74
C GLY A 209 22.55 10.53 14.98
N ARG A 210 22.41 10.45 13.64
CA ARG A 210 21.92 11.54 12.80
C ARG A 210 20.61 11.21 12.07
N ILE A 211 19.99 10.05 12.35
CA ILE A 211 18.81 9.56 11.63
C ILE A 211 17.64 9.36 12.59
N ALA A 212 16.45 9.73 12.13
CA ALA A 212 15.18 9.43 12.81
C ALA A 212 14.19 8.68 11.92
N ILE A 213 13.34 7.89 12.55
CA ILE A 213 12.21 7.19 11.92
C ILE A 213 10.99 7.24 12.84
N THR A 214 9.78 7.12 12.28
CA THR A 214 8.57 6.90 13.08
C THR A 214 8.51 5.45 13.58
N ARG A 215 7.72 5.18 14.65
CA ARG A 215 7.47 3.80 15.10
C ARG A 215 6.79 2.96 13.99
N LEU A 216 6.43 1.71 14.32
CA LEU A 216 5.74 0.79 13.40
C LEU A 216 4.32 1.25 13.06
N THR A 217 4.19 2.49 12.58
CA THR A 217 2.96 3.15 12.11
C THR A 217 3.22 3.80 10.74
N ASP A 218 2.24 4.47 10.18
CA ASP A 218 2.37 5.31 8.97
C ASP A 218 3.01 4.61 7.76
N GLY A 219 2.69 3.33 7.57
CA GLY A 219 3.22 2.53 6.45
C GLY A 219 4.61 1.94 6.71
N THR A 220 5.21 2.13 7.89
CA THR A 220 6.50 1.52 8.24
C THR A 220 6.45 -0.02 8.17
N PRO A 221 5.41 -0.73 8.64
CA PRO A 221 5.34 -2.19 8.49
C PRO A 221 5.34 -2.65 7.04
N VAL A 222 4.64 -1.94 6.15
CA VAL A 222 4.62 -2.26 4.71
C VAL A 222 5.97 -1.98 4.06
N TRP A 223 6.66 -0.91 4.46
CA TRP A 223 8.02 -0.63 4.00
C TRP A 223 8.99 -1.75 4.42
N LEU A 224 8.95 -2.22 5.68
CA LEU A 224 9.78 -3.33 6.15
C LEU A 224 9.46 -4.62 5.40
N ALA A 225 8.18 -4.92 5.18
CA ALA A 225 7.74 -6.05 4.36
C ALA A 225 8.30 -5.99 2.94
N SER A 226 8.29 -4.81 2.33
CA SER A 226 8.87 -4.63 0.99
C SER A 226 10.37 -4.91 0.96
N LEU A 227 11.13 -4.52 2.00
CA LEU A 227 12.54 -4.85 2.13
C LEU A 227 12.77 -6.36 2.25
N ILE A 228 11.97 -7.06 3.07
CA ILE A 228 12.03 -8.53 3.19
C ILE A 228 11.80 -9.18 1.82
N LEU A 229 10.79 -8.75 1.07
CA LEU A 229 10.48 -9.33 -0.24
C LEU A 229 11.53 -9.02 -1.31
N LEU A 230 12.17 -7.86 -1.24
CA LEU A 230 13.14 -7.40 -2.25
C LEU A 230 14.57 -7.84 -1.96
N LYS A 231 14.94 -8.00 -0.70
CA LYS A 231 16.32 -8.29 -0.26
C LYS A 231 16.47 -9.55 0.57
N GLY A 232 15.38 -10.14 1.02
CA GLY A 232 15.36 -11.26 1.96
C GLY A 232 15.39 -10.81 3.43
N GLU A 233 14.93 -11.68 4.31
CA GLU A 233 14.83 -11.42 5.77
C GLU A 233 16.19 -11.19 6.41
N GLU A 234 17.19 -12.00 6.06
CA GLU A 234 18.54 -11.90 6.62
C GLU A 234 19.20 -10.55 6.32
N ALA A 235 19.20 -10.13 5.04
CA ALA A 235 19.79 -8.87 4.63
C ALA A 235 19.04 -7.67 5.23
N THR A 236 17.70 -7.74 5.32
CA THR A 236 16.89 -6.71 5.95
C THR A 236 17.19 -6.60 7.44
N THR A 237 17.32 -7.74 8.14
CA THR A 237 17.67 -7.77 9.57
C THR A 237 19.05 -7.20 9.83
N ALA A 238 20.04 -7.54 9.01
CA ALA A 238 21.39 -6.98 9.10
C ALA A 238 21.39 -5.46 8.90
N PHE A 239 20.68 -4.98 7.90
CA PHE A 239 20.51 -3.55 7.62
C PHE A 239 19.88 -2.81 8.80
N LEU A 240 18.73 -3.28 9.31
CA LEU A 240 18.05 -2.66 10.44
C LEU A 240 18.88 -2.72 11.72
N THR A 241 19.60 -3.82 11.96
CA THR A 241 20.53 -3.92 13.10
C THR A 241 21.60 -2.84 13.00
N THR A 242 22.16 -2.61 11.83
CA THR A 242 23.13 -1.53 11.61
C THR A 242 22.51 -0.16 11.89
N LEU A 243 21.32 0.12 11.36
CA LEU A 243 20.65 1.40 11.60
C LEU A 243 20.38 1.66 13.08
N PHE A 244 19.83 0.68 13.80
CA PHE A 244 19.41 0.87 15.19
C PHE A 244 20.55 0.70 16.20
N LYS A 245 21.36 -0.35 16.06
CA LYS A 245 22.39 -0.71 17.07
C LYS A 245 23.72 -0.01 16.82
N THR A 246 24.14 0.10 15.55
CA THR A 246 25.42 0.72 15.20
C THR A 246 25.29 2.22 14.99
N ASN A 247 24.31 2.65 14.19
CA ASN A 247 24.10 4.04 13.86
C ASN A 247 23.18 4.78 14.85
N GLY A 248 22.52 4.05 15.76
CA GLY A 248 21.70 4.67 16.83
C GLY A 248 20.52 5.46 16.30
N MET A 249 19.87 4.96 15.24
CA MET A 249 18.67 5.59 14.68
C MET A 249 17.60 5.77 15.75
N LYS A 250 16.99 6.96 15.81
CA LYS A 250 15.99 7.29 16.82
C LYS A 250 14.57 7.06 16.32
N VAL A 251 13.75 6.47 17.17
CA VAL A 251 12.32 6.28 16.94
C VAL A 251 11.55 7.44 17.56
N LEU A 252 10.77 8.15 16.74
CA LEU A 252 9.93 9.28 17.19
C LEU A 252 8.45 8.92 17.07
N ASN A 253 7.62 9.66 17.81
CA ASN A 253 6.20 9.39 17.92
C ASN A 253 5.39 10.01 16.75
N GLY A 254 5.56 9.49 15.54
CA GLY A 254 4.84 9.92 14.34
C GLY A 254 5.71 10.61 13.30
N GLY A 255 5.27 10.54 12.04
CA GLY A 255 6.02 11.09 10.90
C GLY A 255 6.15 12.61 10.94
N SER A 256 5.16 13.33 11.50
CA SER A 256 5.26 14.77 11.72
C SER A 256 6.42 15.12 12.64
N ASN A 257 6.59 14.38 13.76
CA ASN A 257 7.69 14.63 14.71
C ASN A 257 9.05 14.36 14.07
N VAL A 258 9.16 13.36 13.19
CA VAL A 258 10.40 13.13 12.41
C VAL A 258 10.69 14.30 11.49
N ALA A 259 9.68 14.80 10.76
CA ALA A 259 9.83 15.94 9.86
C ALA A 259 10.17 17.22 10.62
N ASP A 260 9.57 17.45 11.80
CA ASP A 260 9.89 18.59 12.66
C ASP A 260 11.34 18.54 13.15
N ALA A 261 11.78 17.40 13.66
CA ALA A 261 13.14 17.22 14.16
C ALA A 261 14.20 17.39 13.07
N VAL A 262 13.94 16.92 11.84
CA VAL A 262 14.82 17.14 10.70
C VAL A 262 14.80 18.63 10.28
N ALA A 263 13.63 19.26 10.21
CA ALA A 263 13.52 20.66 9.84
C ALA A 263 14.25 21.59 10.83
N GLN A 264 14.26 21.25 12.11
CA GLN A 264 14.94 22.00 13.18
C GLN A 264 16.46 21.67 13.27
N GLY A 265 16.93 20.66 12.51
CA GLY A 265 18.33 20.25 12.52
C GLY A 265 18.73 19.36 13.70
N GLU A 266 17.76 18.80 14.43
CA GLU A 266 18.03 17.80 15.46
C GLU A 266 18.58 16.51 14.84
N PHE A 267 18.05 16.13 13.67
CA PHE A 267 18.55 15.02 12.86
C PHE A 267 18.91 15.49 11.45
N ALA A 268 19.94 14.89 10.88
CA ALA A 268 20.40 15.19 9.53
C ALA A 268 19.48 14.57 8.47
N ALA A 269 18.87 13.41 8.77
CA ALA A 269 17.96 12.73 7.90
C ALA A 269 16.83 12.03 8.67
N GLY A 270 15.68 11.82 8.00
CA GLY A 270 14.56 11.11 8.56
C GLY A 270 13.77 10.34 7.51
N PHE A 271 13.27 9.16 7.89
CA PHE A 271 12.31 8.42 7.07
C PHE A 271 10.91 8.98 7.27
N VAL A 272 10.33 9.53 6.21
CA VAL A 272 9.01 10.16 6.25
C VAL A 272 8.16 9.76 5.04
N ASN A 273 6.87 9.97 5.13
CA ASN A 273 6.04 10.11 3.94
C ASN A 273 6.26 11.51 3.36
N HIS A 274 6.32 11.63 2.04
CA HIS A 274 6.64 12.88 1.34
C HIS A 274 5.79 14.07 1.79
N TYR A 275 4.52 13.85 2.13
CA TYR A 275 3.60 14.93 2.51
C TYR A 275 3.96 15.61 3.84
N TYR A 276 4.76 14.98 4.72
CA TYR A 276 5.29 15.66 5.92
C TYR A 276 6.36 16.69 5.57
N TYR A 277 7.05 16.54 4.45
CA TYR A 277 8.04 17.49 3.97
C TYR A 277 7.42 18.79 3.44
N VAL A 278 6.30 18.72 2.72
CA VAL A 278 5.70 19.85 2.01
C VAL A 278 5.45 21.07 2.93
N PRO A 279 4.76 20.94 4.07
CA PRO A 279 4.54 22.09 4.96
C PRO A 279 5.85 22.65 5.54
N LYS A 280 6.89 21.84 5.74
CA LYS A 280 8.20 22.30 6.21
C LYS A 280 8.91 23.11 5.15
N LYS A 281 8.89 22.63 3.90
CA LYS A 281 9.47 23.35 2.76
C LYS A 281 8.80 24.71 2.56
N ARG A 282 7.47 24.74 2.58
CA ARG A 282 6.67 25.97 2.45
C ARG A 282 6.90 26.96 3.59
N ALA A 283 7.18 26.47 4.78
CA ALA A 283 7.56 27.30 5.94
C ALA A 283 9.01 27.82 5.85
N GLY A 284 9.76 27.53 4.79
CA GLY A 284 11.12 28.00 4.60
C GLY A 284 12.19 27.19 5.36
N ALA A 285 11.85 26.02 5.90
CA ALA A 285 12.84 25.17 6.56
C ALA A 285 13.91 24.69 5.55
N PRO A 286 15.19 24.55 6.01
CA PRO A 286 16.28 24.09 5.15
C PRO A 286 16.22 22.59 4.95
N VAL A 287 15.28 22.12 4.12
CA VAL A 287 15.02 20.70 3.91
C VAL A 287 14.90 20.37 2.43
N ASP A 288 15.30 19.14 2.08
CA ASP A 288 15.08 18.53 0.78
C ASP A 288 14.48 17.14 0.93
N LEU A 289 13.78 16.70 -0.14
CA LEU A 289 13.12 15.40 -0.22
C LEU A 289 13.82 14.51 -1.25
N ILE A 290 14.25 13.35 -0.81
CA ILE A 290 14.92 12.35 -1.64
C ILE A 290 13.95 11.21 -1.89
N TYR A 291 13.79 10.84 -3.17
CA TYR A 291 13.14 9.61 -3.61
C TYR A 291 14.24 8.55 -3.72
N PRO A 292 14.35 7.64 -2.73
CA PRO A 292 15.48 6.73 -2.67
C PRO A 292 15.36 5.60 -3.69
N ASP A 293 16.52 4.98 -4.01
CA ASP A 293 16.58 3.74 -4.79
C ASP A 293 16.09 3.86 -6.24
N GLU A 294 16.08 5.06 -6.81
CA GLU A 294 15.61 5.30 -8.17
C GLU A 294 16.66 5.01 -9.25
N ALA A 295 17.93 4.90 -8.89
CA ALA A 295 18.99 4.54 -9.82
C ALA A 295 18.83 3.11 -10.38
N THR A 296 19.45 2.82 -11.53
CA THR A 296 19.48 1.47 -12.10
C THR A 296 20.02 0.48 -11.05
N GLY A 297 19.31 -0.62 -10.83
CA GLY A 297 19.65 -1.61 -9.79
C GLY A 297 19.11 -1.31 -8.39
N GLY A 298 18.60 -0.10 -8.12
CA GLY A 298 17.92 0.21 -6.87
C GLY A 298 16.58 -0.50 -6.74
N ILE A 299 16.06 -0.58 -5.51
CA ILE A 299 14.76 -1.25 -5.26
C ILE A 299 13.55 -0.40 -5.64
N GLY A 300 13.72 0.90 -5.87
CA GLY A 300 12.64 1.86 -6.13
C GLY A 300 12.04 2.44 -4.85
N THR A 301 11.44 3.62 -4.99
CA THR A 301 10.72 4.27 -3.88
C THR A 301 9.38 3.59 -3.65
N LEU A 302 9.12 3.13 -2.43
CA LEU A 302 7.83 2.54 -2.07
C LEU A 302 6.73 3.61 -2.09
N VAL A 303 5.63 3.30 -2.76
CA VAL A 303 4.39 4.09 -2.74
C VAL A 303 3.29 3.24 -2.11
N ILE A 304 2.60 3.82 -1.13
CA ILE A 304 1.52 3.18 -0.40
C ILE A 304 0.21 3.86 -0.80
N PRO A 305 -0.76 3.12 -1.36
CA PRO A 305 -2.04 3.68 -1.76
C PRO A 305 -2.96 3.95 -0.57
N LEU A 306 -3.70 5.03 -0.65
CA LEU A 306 -4.95 5.22 0.04
C LEU A 306 -6.05 4.71 -0.91
N THR A 307 -6.97 3.90 -0.42
CA THR A 307 -7.86 3.11 -1.27
C THR A 307 -9.34 3.39 -1.02
N VAL A 308 -10.11 3.17 -2.06
CA VAL A 308 -11.57 3.18 -2.05
C VAL A 308 -12.11 1.83 -2.49
N ALA A 309 -13.16 1.35 -1.85
CA ALA A 309 -13.84 0.11 -2.17
C ALA A 309 -15.35 0.24 -1.93
N ALA A 310 -16.18 -0.32 -2.82
CA ALA A 310 -17.59 -0.49 -2.55
C ALA A 310 -17.83 -1.76 -1.74
N LEU A 311 -18.75 -1.73 -0.79
CA LEU A 311 -19.16 -2.94 -0.08
C LEU A 311 -20.11 -3.78 -0.93
N LYS A 312 -20.01 -5.11 -0.80
CA LYS A 312 -20.92 -6.03 -1.46
C LYS A 312 -22.37 -5.86 -0.97
N SER A 313 -22.53 -5.45 0.27
CA SER A 313 -23.80 -5.16 0.93
C SER A 313 -24.26 -3.72 0.76
N ALA A 314 -23.57 -2.89 -0.03
CA ALA A 314 -23.88 -1.47 -0.18
C ALA A 314 -25.38 -1.23 -0.44
N PRO A 315 -26.09 -0.49 0.44
CA PRO A 315 -27.49 -0.12 0.20
C PRO A 315 -27.69 0.76 -1.04
N HIS A 316 -26.66 1.52 -1.42
CA HIS A 316 -26.72 2.50 -2.50
C HIS A 316 -25.61 2.23 -3.55
N PRO A 317 -25.68 1.12 -4.32
CA PRO A 317 -24.57 0.67 -5.15
C PRO A 317 -24.27 1.56 -6.36
N ASN A 318 -25.24 2.28 -6.91
CA ASN A 318 -24.97 3.14 -8.07
C ASN A 318 -24.22 4.41 -7.65
N VAL A 319 -24.62 5.05 -6.56
CA VAL A 319 -23.92 6.23 -6.05
C VAL A 319 -22.55 5.85 -5.47
N ALA A 320 -22.38 4.64 -4.90
CA ALA A 320 -21.07 4.14 -4.48
C ALA A 320 -20.10 4.07 -5.66
N ARG A 321 -20.51 3.51 -6.79
CA ARG A 321 -19.71 3.46 -8.03
C ARG A 321 -19.41 4.86 -8.58
N ALA A 322 -20.42 5.74 -8.58
CA ALA A 322 -20.23 7.13 -9.00
C ALA A 322 -19.23 7.88 -8.10
N PHE A 323 -19.19 7.59 -6.79
CA PHE A 323 -18.23 8.17 -5.88
C PHE A 323 -16.82 7.66 -6.16
N ILE A 324 -16.63 6.35 -6.44
CA ILE A 324 -15.33 5.80 -6.83
C ILE A 324 -14.81 6.50 -8.09
N ASP A 325 -15.63 6.63 -9.12
CA ASP A 325 -15.25 7.34 -10.35
C ASP A 325 -14.96 8.82 -10.08
N PHE A 326 -15.75 9.46 -9.22
CA PHE A 326 -15.53 10.86 -8.87
C PHE A 326 -14.16 11.08 -8.24
N VAL A 327 -13.79 10.32 -7.22
CA VAL A 327 -12.49 10.49 -6.52
C VAL A 327 -11.29 10.15 -7.41
N LEU A 328 -11.48 9.39 -8.47
CA LEU A 328 -10.47 9.10 -9.49
C LEU A 328 -10.43 10.11 -10.63
N SER A 329 -11.40 11.03 -10.70
CA SER A 329 -11.43 12.12 -11.69
C SER A 329 -10.51 13.29 -11.26
N PRO A 330 -10.07 14.15 -12.19
CA PRO A 330 -9.33 15.36 -11.84
C PRO A 330 -10.09 16.26 -10.85
N GLU A 331 -11.40 16.38 -11.00
CA GLU A 331 -12.27 17.19 -10.15
C GLU A 331 -12.33 16.65 -8.70
N GLY A 332 -12.51 15.35 -8.55
CA GLY A 332 -12.58 14.71 -7.22
C GLY A 332 -11.21 14.53 -6.55
N ALA A 333 -10.14 14.41 -7.35
CA ALA A 333 -8.77 14.31 -6.81
C ALA A 333 -8.24 15.69 -6.34
N ALA A 334 -8.65 16.80 -6.98
CA ALA A 334 -8.13 18.12 -6.65
C ALA A 334 -8.28 18.51 -5.16
N PRO A 335 -9.43 18.33 -4.48
CA PRO A 335 -9.57 18.65 -3.07
C PRO A 335 -8.63 17.83 -2.17
N MET A 336 -8.33 16.59 -2.55
CA MET A 336 -7.44 15.70 -1.77
C MET A 336 -5.99 16.15 -1.82
N MET A 337 -5.55 16.77 -2.90
CA MET A 337 -4.17 17.21 -3.09
C MET A 337 -3.84 18.53 -2.39
N THR A 338 -4.84 19.39 -2.16
CA THR A 338 -4.59 20.78 -1.72
C THR A 338 -4.07 20.89 -0.30
N GLN A 339 -4.28 19.89 0.56
CA GLN A 339 -4.03 20.02 2.00
C GLN A 339 -2.68 19.44 2.45
N GLU A 340 -2.28 18.26 1.95
CA GLU A 340 -1.10 17.56 2.48
C GLU A 340 -0.04 17.20 1.41
N GLY A 341 -0.27 17.54 0.13
CA GLY A 341 0.68 17.25 -0.94
C GLY A 341 0.74 15.78 -1.37
N GLU A 342 -0.28 15.00 -1.04
CA GLU A 342 -0.45 13.65 -1.58
C GLU A 342 -0.67 13.74 -3.10
N PHE A 343 -0.32 12.70 -3.84
CA PHE A 343 -0.43 12.70 -5.30
C PHE A 343 -1.40 11.64 -5.81
N PRO A 344 -2.13 11.93 -6.92
CA PRO A 344 -3.04 10.97 -7.53
C PRO A 344 -2.30 9.74 -8.04
N LEU A 345 -2.89 8.56 -7.87
CA LEU A 345 -2.35 7.32 -8.42
C LEU A 345 -2.74 7.09 -9.87
N ARG A 346 -3.78 7.74 -10.36
CA ARG A 346 -4.10 7.75 -11.78
C ARG A 346 -3.21 8.76 -12.51
N PRO A 347 -2.39 8.34 -13.49
CA PRO A 347 -1.54 9.24 -14.26
C PRO A 347 -2.34 10.33 -14.99
N GLY A 348 -1.69 11.45 -15.25
CA GLY A 348 -2.29 12.57 -15.99
C GLY A 348 -3.14 13.53 -15.16
N ILE A 349 -3.29 13.31 -13.85
CA ILE A 349 -3.90 14.29 -12.93
C ILE A 349 -2.81 15.25 -12.44
N PRO A 350 -2.96 16.57 -12.61
CA PRO A 350 -1.96 17.55 -12.15
C PRO A 350 -1.83 17.58 -10.63
N LEU A 351 -0.61 17.83 -10.14
CA LEU A 351 -0.33 18.00 -8.70
C LEU A 351 -0.70 19.38 -8.14
N GLY A 352 -1.18 20.30 -8.98
CA GLY A 352 -1.33 21.69 -8.57
C GLY A 352 0.02 22.28 -8.10
N ASP A 353 -0.01 23.08 -7.03
CA ASP A 353 1.17 23.78 -6.50
C ASP A 353 2.21 22.85 -5.88
N HIS A 354 1.86 21.58 -5.56
CA HIS A 354 2.77 20.65 -4.91
C HIS A 354 3.93 20.21 -5.83
N GLY A 355 3.76 20.30 -7.14
CA GLY A 355 4.85 20.08 -8.09
C GLY A 355 6.02 21.06 -7.88
N ALA A 356 5.73 22.30 -7.51
CA ALA A 356 6.74 23.32 -7.20
C ALA A 356 7.51 23.01 -5.89
N ASP A 357 6.91 22.26 -4.96
CA ASP A 357 7.56 21.85 -3.72
C ASP A 357 8.49 20.63 -3.89
N GLY A 358 8.62 20.08 -5.11
CA GLY A 358 9.43 18.89 -5.39
C GLY A 358 8.69 17.56 -5.25
N VAL A 359 7.36 17.58 -5.06
CA VAL A 359 6.51 16.38 -5.16
C VAL A 359 6.45 15.93 -6.61
N ARG A 360 6.56 14.62 -6.83
CA ARG A 360 6.54 14.02 -8.17
C ARG A 360 5.22 13.35 -8.47
N THR A 361 4.81 13.37 -9.74
CA THR A 361 3.69 12.57 -10.23
C THR A 361 4.05 11.08 -10.23
N ILE A 362 3.05 10.22 -10.13
CA ILE A 362 3.25 8.78 -10.01
C ILE A 362 4.07 8.17 -11.15
N ASP A 363 3.93 8.70 -12.36
CA ASP A 363 4.68 8.28 -13.54
C ASP A 363 6.18 8.64 -13.50
N LYS A 364 6.56 9.62 -12.65
CA LYS A 364 7.94 10.06 -12.44
C LYS A 364 8.63 9.41 -11.25
N ILE A 365 7.94 8.55 -10.51
CA ILE A 365 8.51 7.82 -9.38
C ILE A 365 8.84 6.41 -9.85
N ARG A 366 10.13 6.03 -9.82
CA ARG A 366 10.54 4.65 -10.00
C ARG A 366 10.16 3.85 -8.77
N ARG A 367 9.36 2.81 -8.97
CA ARG A 367 8.80 1.98 -7.89
C ARG A 367 9.34 0.56 -7.99
N PRO A 368 9.31 -0.23 -6.90
CA PRO A 368 9.49 -1.68 -7.00
C PRO A 368 8.45 -2.28 -7.95
N ALA A 369 8.75 -3.47 -8.49
CA ALA A 369 7.73 -4.26 -9.18
C ALA A 369 6.54 -4.54 -8.24
N ALA A 370 5.37 -4.73 -8.83
CA ALA A 370 4.17 -5.08 -8.06
C ALA A 370 4.43 -6.31 -7.19
N PHE A 371 4.07 -6.23 -5.92
CA PHE A 371 4.15 -7.36 -5.01
C PHE A 371 2.93 -8.28 -5.18
N ASP A 372 3.16 -9.56 -5.02
CA ASP A 372 2.09 -10.47 -4.69
C ASP A 372 1.51 -10.07 -3.33
N ILE A 373 0.20 -9.78 -3.29
CA ILE A 373 -0.43 -9.18 -2.11
C ILE A 373 -0.42 -10.13 -0.92
N ASP A 374 -0.58 -11.44 -1.13
CA ASP A 374 -0.59 -12.42 -0.04
C ASP A 374 0.81 -12.55 0.56
N LYS A 375 1.86 -12.53 -0.28
CA LYS A 375 3.26 -12.50 0.19
C LYS A 375 3.56 -11.21 0.94
N LEU A 376 3.02 -10.08 0.49
CA LEU A 376 3.22 -8.79 1.17
C LEU A 376 2.56 -8.78 2.55
N LEU A 377 1.34 -9.33 2.68
CA LEU A 377 0.66 -9.47 3.97
C LEU A 377 1.45 -10.36 4.93
N ALA A 378 1.88 -11.53 4.48
CA ALA A 378 2.71 -12.44 5.28
C ALA A 378 4.04 -11.79 5.70
N ALA A 379 4.72 -11.11 4.79
CA ALA A 379 5.96 -10.39 5.08
C ALA A 379 5.74 -9.21 6.05
N ARG A 380 4.56 -8.54 5.98
CA ARG A 380 4.20 -7.47 6.92
C ARG A 380 4.03 -7.99 8.35
N ASP A 381 3.31 -9.07 8.52
CA ASP A 381 3.11 -9.69 9.83
C ASP A 381 4.45 -10.20 10.39
N ARG A 382 5.27 -10.80 9.53
CA ARG A 382 6.64 -11.22 9.87
C ARG A 382 7.53 -10.04 10.26
N ALA A 383 7.47 -8.92 9.54
CA ALA A 383 8.21 -7.71 9.86
C ALA A 383 7.82 -7.11 11.22
N ILE A 384 6.52 -7.10 11.54
CA ILE A 384 6.03 -6.66 12.85
C ILE A 384 6.59 -7.56 13.96
N GLU A 385 6.52 -8.88 13.79
CA GLU A 385 7.04 -9.84 14.75
C GLU A 385 8.56 -9.63 15.00
N LEU A 386 9.35 -9.56 13.94
CA LEU A 386 10.80 -9.49 14.01
C LEU A 386 11.33 -8.15 14.53
N TYR A 387 10.71 -7.06 14.11
CA TYR A 387 11.33 -5.73 14.26
C TYR A 387 10.66 -4.86 15.33
N THR A 388 9.53 -5.26 15.92
CA THR A 388 8.92 -4.52 17.05
C THR A 388 9.94 -4.17 18.14
N PRO A 389 10.87 -5.08 18.55
CA PRO A 389 11.86 -4.74 19.58
C PRO A 389 12.88 -3.66 19.20
N LEU A 390 13.00 -3.32 17.92
CA LEU A 390 13.88 -2.23 17.46
C LEU A 390 13.18 -0.86 17.53
N PHE A 391 11.85 -0.85 17.57
CA PHE A 391 11.03 0.35 17.50
C PHE A 391 10.38 0.75 18.84
N THR A 392 10.76 0.07 19.92
CA THR A 392 10.27 0.31 21.31
C THR A 392 11.19 1.21 22.15
#